data_536df0c9ef0aa636ed74c9cc01c19676
#
_entry.id   536df0c9ef0aa636ed74c9cc01c19676
#
_cell.length_a   1.000
_cell.length_b   1.000
_cell.length_c   1.000
_cell.angle_alpha   90.00
_cell.angle_beta   90.00
_cell.angle_gamma   90.00
#
_symmetry.space_group_name_H-M   'P 1'
#
loop_
_entity.id
_entity.type
_entity.pdbx_description
1 polymer ?
#
loop_
_entity_poly.entity_id
_entity_poly.type
_entity_poly.pdbx_seq_one_letter_code
_entity_poly.pdbx_strand_id
1 'polypeptide(L)'
;MTDSKNCCPKFDKEPWEEKTHNWEGKMFIKDSVPQFLHMPFPPMFARKVSKMWKKIQDAKADPEIKDFLLLATDPSPWKSELYMTATKEVPDAENVKLTGEFISKVFEGPYNAVPKWIKEMDKFIEGKGKKVEKYYVYYPYCPKCAKEYGGNIGVVFAEVE
;
A
#
# COMPACT_ATOMS: atom_id res chain seq x y z
N MET A 1 11.37 7.67 18.30
CA MET A 1 11.00 6.40 18.91
C MET A 1 9.49 6.26 18.98
N THR A 2 8.97 5.15 18.50
CA THR A 2 7.54 4.91 18.56
C THR A 2 7.10 4.68 20.01
N ASP A 3 6.00 5.29 20.38
CA ASP A 3 5.34 4.98 21.64
C ASP A 3 5.06 3.49 21.68
N SER A 4 5.31 2.84 22.80
CA SER A 4 5.07 1.41 22.97
C SER A 4 3.62 1.00 22.74
N LYS A 5 2.72 1.95 22.74
CA LYS A 5 1.29 1.72 22.48
C LYS A 5 0.95 1.68 20.99
N ASN A 6 1.78 2.28 20.15
CA ASN A 6 1.52 2.43 18.72
C ASN A 6 2.56 1.66 17.89
N CYS A 7 2.07 0.70 17.09
CA CYS A 7 2.95 -0.06 16.19
C CYS A 7 3.28 0.71 14.91
N CYS A 8 2.58 1.83 14.64
CA CYS A 8 2.78 2.65 13.46
C CYS A 8 3.25 4.04 13.85
N PRO A 9 4.25 4.61 13.17
CA PRO A 9 4.62 5.99 13.40
C PRO A 9 3.52 6.91 12.87
N LYS A 10 3.45 8.14 13.41
CA LYS A 10 2.49 9.12 12.91
C LYS A 10 2.80 9.40 11.44
N PHE A 11 1.76 9.35 10.60
CA PHE A 11 1.92 9.51 9.16
C PHE A 11 2.20 10.97 8.79
N ASP A 12 3.22 11.15 7.95
CA ASP A 12 3.54 12.43 7.32
C ASP A 12 3.09 12.34 5.86
N LYS A 13 2.14 13.15 5.46
CA LYS A 13 1.57 13.12 4.11
C LYS A 13 2.41 13.85 3.06
N GLU A 14 3.37 14.69 3.49
CA GLU A 14 4.19 15.50 2.58
C GLU A 14 4.80 14.73 1.41
N PRO A 15 5.43 13.56 1.63
CA PRO A 15 6.03 12.83 0.51
C PRO A 15 5.01 12.22 -0.45
N TRP A 16 3.73 12.18 -0.09
CA TRP A 16 2.71 11.40 -0.81
C TRP A 16 1.58 12.23 -1.39
N GLU A 17 1.33 13.44 -0.86
CA GLU A 17 0.20 14.27 -1.31
C GLU A 17 0.50 14.90 -2.65
N GLU A 18 -0.26 14.49 -3.66
CA GLU A 18 -0.15 15.00 -5.03
C GLU A 18 1.29 14.95 -5.57
N LYS A 19 1.97 13.82 -5.35
CA LYS A 19 3.36 13.63 -5.77
C LYS A 19 3.48 12.63 -6.90
N THR A 20 4.48 12.84 -7.74
CA THR A 20 4.83 11.92 -8.81
C THR A 20 6.10 11.16 -8.42
N HIS A 21 6.05 9.84 -8.56
CA HIS A 21 7.16 8.95 -8.26
C HIS A 21 7.59 8.25 -9.54
N ASN A 22 8.87 8.35 -9.85
CA ASN A 22 9.44 7.60 -10.97
C ASN A 22 10.22 6.43 -10.38
N TRP A 23 9.63 5.25 -10.45
CA TRP A 23 10.27 4.04 -9.94
C TRP A 23 10.96 3.30 -11.06
N GLU A 24 12.14 2.79 -10.77
CA GLU A 24 12.92 2.01 -11.71
C GLU A 24 13.39 0.74 -11.02
N GLY A 25 12.68 -0.35 -11.30
CA GLY A 25 12.99 -1.64 -10.70
C GLY A 25 12.83 -1.66 -9.19
N LYS A 26 11.83 -0.95 -8.65
CA LYS A 26 11.58 -0.94 -7.21
C LYS A 26 11.11 -2.33 -6.79
N MET A 27 11.82 -2.91 -5.82
CA MET A 27 11.59 -4.30 -5.42
C MET A 27 10.51 -4.47 -4.38
N PHE A 28 9.67 -5.48 -4.61
CA PHE A 28 8.61 -5.89 -3.68
C PHE A 28 8.54 -7.41 -3.65
N ILE A 29 8.00 -7.95 -2.58
CA ILE A 29 7.48 -9.31 -2.63
C ILE A 29 5.97 -9.22 -2.77
N LYS A 30 5.40 -10.13 -3.52
CA LYS A 30 3.98 -10.17 -3.83
C LYS A 30 3.34 -11.40 -3.20
N ASP A 31 2.14 -11.25 -2.68
CA ASP A 31 1.35 -12.37 -2.22
C ASP A 31 -0.13 -12.00 -2.40
N SER A 32 -1.03 -12.89 -2.11
CA SER A 32 -2.45 -12.62 -2.23
C SER A 32 -3.22 -13.10 -1.02
N VAL A 33 -4.36 -12.46 -0.78
CA VAL A 33 -5.29 -12.90 0.27
C VAL A 33 -6.67 -13.07 -0.33
N PRO A 34 -7.42 -14.10 0.10
CA PRO A 34 -8.81 -14.21 -0.30
C PRO A 34 -9.63 -13.09 0.32
N GLN A 35 -10.66 -12.67 -0.40
CA GLN A 35 -11.60 -11.66 0.10
C GLN A 35 -13.00 -12.02 -0.36
N PHE A 36 -14.00 -11.35 0.20
CA PHE A 36 -15.40 -11.53 -0.16
C PHE A 36 -15.97 -10.18 -0.56
N LEU A 37 -16.42 -10.08 -1.81
CA LEU A 37 -16.98 -8.84 -2.37
C LEU A 37 -16.08 -7.61 -2.12
N HIS A 38 -14.80 -7.75 -2.44
CA HIS A 38 -13.77 -6.71 -2.28
C HIS A 38 -13.42 -6.38 -0.82
N MET A 39 -13.85 -7.21 0.13
CA MET A 39 -13.55 -7.02 1.55
C MET A 39 -12.64 -8.15 2.02
N PRO A 40 -11.38 -7.87 2.35
CA PRO A 40 -10.50 -8.90 2.88
C PRO A 40 -10.96 -9.32 4.28
N PHE A 41 -10.72 -10.60 4.61
CA PHE A 41 -10.99 -11.11 5.95
C PHE A 41 -9.89 -10.60 6.88
N PRO A 42 -10.21 -9.75 7.89
CA PRO A 42 -9.18 -9.11 8.71
C PRO A 42 -8.15 -10.08 9.33
N PRO A 43 -8.55 -11.22 9.94
CA PRO A 43 -7.55 -12.13 10.51
C PRO A 43 -6.62 -12.74 9.46
N MET A 44 -7.14 -13.05 8.28
CA MET A 44 -6.35 -13.61 7.18
C MET A 44 -5.40 -12.58 6.59
N PHE A 45 -5.89 -11.35 6.44
CA PHE A 45 -5.09 -10.23 5.97
C PHE A 45 -3.89 -9.98 6.90
N ALA A 46 -4.16 -9.85 8.20
CA ALA A 46 -3.12 -9.60 9.20
C ALA A 46 -2.09 -10.74 9.24
N ARG A 47 -2.56 -11.98 9.14
CA ARG A 47 -1.67 -13.15 9.13
C ARG A 47 -0.77 -13.15 7.90
N LYS A 48 -1.33 -12.81 6.74
CA LYS A 48 -0.56 -12.74 5.50
C LYS A 48 0.50 -11.65 5.56
N VAL A 49 0.15 -10.47 6.04
CA VAL A 49 1.07 -9.35 6.21
C VAL A 49 2.21 -9.74 7.14
N SER A 50 1.90 -10.36 8.28
CA SER A 50 2.91 -10.81 9.24
C SER A 50 3.85 -11.84 8.62
N LYS A 51 3.30 -12.77 7.83
CA LYS A 51 4.09 -13.79 7.15
C LYS A 51 5.04 -13.18 6.12
N MET A 52 4.55 -12.23 5.33
CA MET A 52 5.37 -11.53 4.35
C MET A 52 6.50 -10.76 5.03
N TRP A 53 6.17 -10.03 6.08
CA TRP A 53 7.16 -9.26 6.84
C TRP A 53 8.24 -10.16 7.44
N LYS A 54 7.84 -11.30 7.99
CA LYS A 54 8.80 -12.28 8.53
C LYS A 54 9.77 -12.78 7.45
N LYS A 55 9.27 -13.07 6.26
CA LYS A 55 10.13 -13.48 5.15
C LYS A 55 11.16 -12.41 4.80
N ILE A 56 10.73 -11.15 4.78
CA ILE A 56 11.61 -10.02 4.49
C ILE A 56 12.68 -9.88 5.59
N GLN A 57 12.28 -9.96 6.85
CA GLN A 57 13.22 -9.86 7.98
C GLN A 57 14.22 -11.02 7.99
N ASP A 58 13.74 -12.24 7.77
CA ASP A 58 14.61 -13.43 7.74
C ASP A 58 15.66 -13.33 6.62
N ALA A 59 15.31 -12.71 5.52
CA ALA A 59 16.22 -12.49 4.39
C ALA A 59 17.08 -11.23 4.56
N LYS A 60 16.90 -10.49 5.66
CA LYS A 60 17.57 -9.21 5.90
C LYS A 60 17.33 -8.21 4.75
N ALA A 61 16.11 -8.23 4.23
CA ALA A 61 15.69 -7.41 3.11
C ALA A 61 14.74 -6.28 3.55
N ASP A 62 14.65 -6.02 4.85
CA ASP A 62 13.75 -5.00 5.37
C ASP A 62 14.24 -3.60 5.02
N PRO A 63 13.36 -2.73 4.50
CA PRO A 63 13.69 -1.34 4.20
C PRO A 63 13.64 -0.50 5.48
N GLU A 64 14.16 0.73 5.39
CA GLU A 64 13.95 1.69 6.45
C GLU A 64 12.47 2.04 6.54
N ILE A 65 12.02 2.47 7.72
CA ILE A 65 10.60 2.79 7.96
C ILE A 65 10.08 3.81 6.94
N LYS A 66 10.86 4.82 6.61
CA LYS A 66 10.48 5.87 5.64
C LYS A 66 10.26 5.33 4.23
N ASP A 67 10.88 4.21 3.90
CA ASP A 67 10.81 3.60 2.57
C ASP A 67 9.83 2.44 2.49
N PHE A 68 9.23 2.07 3.61
CA PHE A 68 8.31 0.95 3.69
C PHE A 68 6.98 1.27 3.00
N LEU A 69 6.55 0.38 2.12
CA LEU A 69 5.23 0.45 1.48
C LEU A 69 4.61 -0.94 1.50
N LEU A 70 3.34 -0.98 1.81
CA LEU A 70 2.50 -2.16 1.63
C LEU A 70 1.36 -1.75 0.71
N LEU A 71 1.49 -2.10 -0.56
CA LEU A 71 0.52 -1.75 -1.58
C LEU A 71 -0.49 -2.88 -1.74
N ALA A 72 -1.77 -2.52 -1.80
CA ALA A 72 -2.83 -3.48 -2.03
C ALA A 72 -3.52 -3.17 -3.36
N THR A 73 -3.78 -4.20 -4.14
CA THR A 73 -4.60 -4.09 -5.34
C THR A 73 -5.83 -4.97 -5.19
N ASP A 74 -6.84 -4.70 -5.99
CA ASP A 74 -8.12 -5.37 -5.91
C ASP A 74 -8.51 -5.91 -7.28
N PRO A 75 -7.81 -6.98 -7.77
CA PRO A 75 -8.03 -7.49 -9.12
C PRO A 75 -9.38 -8.20 -9.30
N SER A 76 -10.02 -8.65 -8.19
CA SER A 76 -11.33 -9.31 -8.28
C SER A 76 -12.05 -9.22 -6.95
N PRO A 77 -13.39 -9.46 -6.91
CA PRO A 77 -14.14 -9.48 -5.65
C PRO A 77 -13.68 -10.54 -4.66
N TRP A 78 -12.88 -11.51 -5.12
CA TRP A 78 -12.52 -12.70 -4.34
C TRP A 78 -11.06 -12.75 -3.94
N LYS A 79 -10.23 -11.84 -4.48
CA LYS A 79 -8.79 -11.87 -4.26
C LYS A 79 -8.20 -10.47 -4.23
N SER A 80 -7.39 -10.20 -3.22
CA SER A 80 -6.57 -8.98 -3.14
C SER A 80 -5.11 -9.38 -3.29
N GLU A 81 -4.33 -8.55 -3.98
CA GLU A 81 -2.89 -8.77 -4.11
C GLU A 81 -2.14 -7.76 -3.26
N LEU A 82 -1.10 -8.21 -2.57
CA LEU A 82 -0.29 -7.39 -1.68
C LEU A 82 1.14 -7.33 -2.20
N TYR A 83 1.72 -6.13 -2.14
CA TYR A 83 3.11 -5.87 -2.52
C TYR A 83 3.80 -5.21 -1.34
N MET A 84 4.80 -5.86 -0.78
CA MET A 84 5.54 -5.34 0.37
C MET A 84 6.98 -5.05 -0.04
N THR A 85 7.46 -3.85 0.30
CA THR A 85 8.79 -3.38 -0.08
C THR A 85 9.89 -4.29 0.45
N ALA A 86 10.85 -4.64 -0.41
CA ALA A 86 12.03 -5.38 -0.03
C ALA A 86 13.26 -4.71 -0.63
N THR A 87 14.40 -4.79 0.06
CA THR A 87 15.65 -4.17 -0.42
C THR A 87 16.44 -5.08 -1.34
N LYS A 88 16.07 -6.37 -1.38
CA LYS A 88 16.72 -7.37 -2.22
C LYS A 88 15.79 -8.56 -2.41
N GLU A 89 16.18 -9.51 -3.22
CA GLU A 89 15.39 -10.74 -3.43
C GLU A 89 15.20 -11.51 -2.14
N VAL A 90 14.00 -12.03 -1.94
CA VAL A 90 13.61 -12.78 -0.76
C VAL A 90 13.36 -14.25 -1.17
N PRO A 91 14.03 -15.22 -0.54
CA PRO A 91 13.77 -16.63 -0.81
C PRO A 91 12.33 -17.00 -0.44
N ASP A 92 11.77 -17.97 -1.14
CA ASP A 92 10.42 -18.49 -0.92
C ASP A 92 9.32 -17.43 -1.02
N ALA A 93 9.57 -16.37 -1.79
CA ALA A 93 8.60 -15.32 -2.05
C ALA A 93 8.55 -15.00 -3.54
N GLU A 94 7.42 -14.47 -3.99
CA GLU A 94 7.32 -14.00 -5.37
C GLU A 94 7.91 -12.60 -5.42
N ASN A 95 9.12 -12.47 -5.98
CA ASN A 95 9.80 -11.19 -6.10
C ASN A 95 9.36 -10.49 -7.38
N VAL A 96 8.94 -9.22 -7.24
CA VAL A 96 8.52 -8.41 -8.39
C VAL A 96 9.21 -7.06 -8.34
N LYS A 97 9.32 -6.44 -9.50
CA LYS A 97 9.89 -5.09 -9.64
C LYS A 97 8.85 -4.21 -10.31
N LEU A 98 8.65 -3.03 -9.76
CA LEU A 98 7.75 -2.04 -10.35
C LEU A 98 8.58 -0.93 -10.98
N THR A 99 8.28 -0.64 -12.25
CA THR A 99 8.95 0.41 -13.00
C THR A 99 7.88 1.25 -13.69
N GLY A 100 8.02 2.57 -13.62
CA GLY A 100 7.11 3.48 -14.28
C GLY A 100 6.85 4.72 -13.48
N GLU A 101 5.91 5.52 -13.96
CA GLU A 101 5.48 6.75 -13.31
C GLU A 101 4.25 6.44 -12.45
N PHE A 102 4.31 6.79 -11.18
CA PHE A 102 3.23 6.59 -10.23
C PHE A 102 2.89 7.93 -9.60
N ILE A 103 1.60 8.25 -9.54
CA ILE A 103 1.14 9.49 -8.90
C ILE A 103 0.38 9.09 -7.64
N SER A 104 0.72 9.73 -6.53
CA SER A 104 0.09 9.43 -5.25
C SER A 104 -0.70 10.62 -4.72
N LYS A 105 -1.74 10.32 -3.97
CA LYS A 105 -2.56 11.30 -3.28
C LYS A 105 -3.08 10.70 -1.98
N VAL A 106 -3.14 11.51 -0.94
CA VAL A 106 -3.55 11.07 0.40
C VAL A 106 -5.04 11.32 0.61
N PHE A 107 -5.73 10.34 1.17
CA PHE A 107 -7.15 10.44 1.50
C PHE A 107 -7.36 10.02 2.94
N GLU A 108 -8.34 10.62 3.58
CA GLU A 108 -8.77 10.26 4.93
C GLU A 108 -10.20 9.74 4.89
N GLY A 109 -10.48 8.70 5.65
CA GLY A 109 -11.82 8.14 5.73
C GLY A 109 -11.81 6.64 6.00
N PRO A 110 -13.02 6.04 6.15
CA PRO A 110 -13.14 4.60 6.41
C PRO A 110 -12.72 3.78 5.20
N TYR A 111 -12.43 2.49 5.44
CA TYR A 111 -12.02 1.58 4.38
C TYR A 111 -13.03 1.46 3.24
N ASN A 112 -14.32 1.62 3.53
CA ASN A 112 -15.36 1.55 2.50
C ASN A 112 -15.44 2.82 1.64
N ALA A 113 -14.63 3.83 1.91
CA ALA A 113 -14.56 5.04 1.10
C ALA A 113 -13.60 4.89 -0.10
N VAL A 114 -12.88 3.78 -0.20
CA VAL A 114 -11.91 3.55 -1.28
C VAL A 114 -12.49 3.76 -2.68
N PRO A 115 -13.70 3.26 -3.00
CA PRO A 115 -14.29 3.53 -4.31
C PRO A 115 -14.45 5.03 -4.62
N LYS A 116 -14.75 5.83 -3.60
CA LYS A 116 -14.84 7.28 -3.73
C LYS A 116 -13.47 7.89 -3.97
N TRP A 117 -12.45 7.41 -3.25
CA TRP A 117 -11.07 7.87 -3.44
C TRP A 117 -10.59 7.60 -4.86
N ILE A 118 -10.92 6.43 -5.41
CA ILE A 118 -10.55 6.07 -6.78
C ILE A 118 -11.20 7.03 -7.79
N LYS A 119 -12.46 7.39 -7.59
CA LYS A 119 -13.14 8.35 -8.45
C LYS A 119 -12.49 9.73 -8.40
N GLU A 120 -12.13 10.18 -7.21
CA GLU A 120 -11.45 11.47 -7.04
C GLU A 120 -10.06 11.42 -7.69
N MET A 121 -9.38 10.29 -7.57
CA MET A 121 -8.07 10.10 -8.19
C MET A 121 -8.17 10.11 -9.71
N ASP A 122 -9.20 9.48 -10.29
CA ASP A 122 -9.46 9.51 -11.73
C ASP A 122 -9.54 10.95 -12.23
N LYS A 123 -10.32 11.78 -11.56
CA LYS A 123 -10.47 13.19 -11.92
C LYS A 123 -9.16 13.95 -11.84
N PHE A 124 -8.41 13.69 -10.77
CA PHE A 124 -7.12 14.32 -10.54
C PHE A 124 -6.13 13.98 -11.66
N ILE A 125 -6.06 12.70 -12.04
CA ILE A 125 -5.16 12.23 -13.10
C ILE A 125 -5.59 12.76 -14.48
N GLU A 126 -6.90 12.79 -14.76
CA GLU A 126 -7.44 13.35 -15.99
C GLU A 126 -7.05 14.83 -16.12
N GLY A 127 -7.10 15.56 -15.01
CA GLY A 127 -6.69 16.98 -14.97
C GLY A 127 -5.22 17.19 -15.33
N LYS A 128 -4.40 16.15 -15.19
CA LYS A 128 -2.98 16.17 -15.57
C LYS A 128 -2.74 15.70 -17.01
N GLY A 129 -3.80 15.32 -17.72
CA GLY A 129 -3.69 14.81 -19.08
C GLY A 129 -3.09 13.42 -19.17
N LYS A 130 -3.18 12.64 -18.10
CA LYS A 130 -2.61 11.30 -18.03
C LYS A 130 -3.69 10.24 -17.93
N LYS A 131 -3.31 9.00 -18.24
CA LYS A 131 -4.23 7.85 -18.21
C LYS A 131 -3.73 6.84 -17.19
N VAL A 132 -4.65 6.34 -16.36
CA VAL A 132 -4.35 5.35 -15.33
C VAL A 132 -4.36 3.94 -15.92
N GLU A 133 -3.32 3.17 -15.62
CA GLU A 133 -3.25 1.76 -15.96
C GLU A 133 -3.69 0.88 -14.80
N LYS A 134 -3.32 1.24 -13.58
CA LYS A 134 -3.61 0.42 -12.40
C LYS A 134 -3.56 1.28 -11.13
N TYR A 135 -4.38 0.91 -10.15
CA TYR A 135 -4.39 1.55 -8.84
C TYR A 135 -3.83 0.63 -7.77
N TYR A 136 -3.15 1.23 -6.80
CA TYR A 136 -2.66 0.58 -5.59
C TYR A 136 -3.07 1.45 -4.41
N VAL A 137 -3.35 0.84 -3.27
CA VAL A 137 -3.68 1.58 -2.05
C VAL A 137 -2.72 1.14 -0.94
N TYR A 138 -2.17 2.12 -0.25
CA TYR A 138 -1.31 1.91 0.92
C TYR A 138 -2.02 2.47 2.15
N TYR A 139 -2.12 1.65 3.20
CA TYR A 139 -2.69 2.07 4.48
C TYR A 139 -1.55 2.19 5.48
N PRO A 140 -1.10 3.43 5.82
CA PRO A 140 0.01 3.60 6.76
C PRO A 140 -0.32 3.23 8.19
N TYR A 141 -1.61 3.18 8.54
CA TYR A 141 -2.03 2.81 9.89
C TYR A 141 -2.74 1.46 9.89
N CYS A 142 -2.37 0.59 10.86
CA CYS A 142 -3.19 -0.57 11.15
C CYS A 142 -4.49 -0.09 11.83
N PRO A 143 -5.55 -0.93 11.91
CA PRO A 143 -6.82 -0.50 12.51
C PRO A 143 -6.68 0.08 13.91
N LYS A 144 -5.78 -0.48 14.73
CA LYS A 144 -5.53 0.01 16.08
C LYS A 144 -4.93 1.44 16.05
N CYS A 145 -3.93 1.66 15.21
CA CYS A 145 -3.28 2.97 15.11
C CYS A 145 -4.19 4.01 14.48
N ALA A 146 -5.02 3.61 13.51
CA ALA A 146 -6.00 4.49 12.91
C ALA A 146 -6.95 5.05 13.98
N LYS A 147 -7.38 4.19 14.90
CA LYS A 147 -8.24 4.60 16.01
C LYS A 147 -7.52 5.56 16.96
N GLU A 148 -6.25 5.26 17.28
CA GLU A 148 -5.44 6.10 18.17
C GLU A 148 -5.16 7.47 17.60
N TYR A 149 -4.95 7.57 16.29
CA TYR A 149 -4.63 8.83 15.61
C TYR A 149 -5.87 9.58 15.09
N GLY A 150 -7.07 9.08 15.40
CA GLY A 150 -8.30 9.77 15.06
C GLY A 150 -8.88 9.48 13.69
N GLY A 151 -8.39 8.49 12.99
CA GLY A 151 -8.95 8.09 11.70
C GLY A 151 -8.00 7.31 10.82
N ASN A 152 -8.57 6.64 9.82
CA ASN A 152 -7.81 5.89 8.84
C ASN A 152 -7.32 6.80 7.72
N ILE A 153 -6.12 6.53 7.23
CA ILE A 153 -5.53 7.22 6.09
C ILE A 153 -5.22 6.19 5.01
N GLY A 154 -5.48 6.56 3.77
CA GLY A 154 -5.08 5.77 2.61
C GLY A 154 -4.30 6.62 1.64
N VAL A 155 -3.25 6.06 1.05
CA VAL A 155 -2.51 6.69 -0.03
C VAL A 155 -2.84 5.91 -1.30
N VAL A 156 -3.46 6.56 -2.26
CA VAL A 156 -3.76 5.93 -3.54
C VAL A 156 -2.63 6.22 -4.51
N PHE A 157 -2.08 5.17 -5.10
CA PHE A 157 -1.06 5.28 -6.14
C PHE A 157 -1.70 4.90 -7.47
N ALA A 158 -1.54 5.77 -8.47
CA ALA A 158 -1.99 5.48 -9.83
C ALA A 158 -0.76 5.28 -10.71
N GLU A 159 -0.66 4.09 -11.28
CA GLU A 159 0.34 3.82 -12.31
C GLU A 159 -0.17 4.45 -13.60
N VAL A 160 0.60 5.36 -14.20
CA VAL A 160 0.16 6.14 -15.36
C VAL A 160 1.08 5.94 -16.56
N GLU A 161 0.52 6.15 -17.73
CA GLU A 161 1.28 6.18 -18.98
C GLU A 161 1.94 7.53 -19.17
#